data_2b88f7a704d85046b2ab5d36eba016aa
#
_entry.id   2b88f7a704d85046b2ab5d36eba016aa
#
_cell.length_a   1.000
_cell.length_b   1.000
_cell.length_c   1.000
_cell.angle_alpha   90.00
_cell.angle_beta   90.00
_cell.angle_gamma   90.00
#
_symmetry.space_group_name_H-M   'P 1'
#
loop_
_entity.id
_entity.type
_entity.pdbx_description
1 polymer ?
#
loop_
_entity_poly.entity_id
_entity_poly.type
_entity_poly.pdbx_seq_one_letter_code
_entity_poly.pdbx_strand_id
1 'polypeptide(L)'
;MNWETNNIHIIRELFVYFLVVATIILGLVIFFTIFYGWKYRRRPNAETPTQDHGSKRFEILMIGIAFTITSVFFVLTVNGMNQIQNIPDNPIPDIIITGHMWWWEAEYRTDSIITANEIHIPANKKVLVQFNSDDVIHSWWIPKLGRKMDLVPGYDNYMWLQADEGEYWGTCSEFCGAQHALMRIHIIADSEDDFKIWKSSQLKPPPATQNPLFETGKRLFQEKTCISCHSVNIHDKEPVIGPNLAHFASRKYFLSNIELNTTENLYAWIKNPPAVKPNTQMPFLALTDKEVNALVYYIKTLR
;
A
#
# COMPACT_ATOMS: atom_id res chain seq x y z
N MET A 1 12.98 20.94 -14.59
CA MET A 1 11.87 19.97 -14.58
C MET A 1 12.44 18.70 -13.98
N ASN A 2 12.23 18.48 -12.67
CA ASN A 2 12.78 17.31 -11.98
C ASN A 2 12.02 16.08 -12.43
N TRP A 3 12.60 15.34 -13.35
CA TRP A 3 12.09 14.07 -13.89
C TRP A 3 12.35 12.87 -12.93
N GLU A 4 12.83 13.14 -11.73
CA GLU A 4 12.87 12.18 -10.59
C GLU A 4 11.48 12.00 -9.99
N THR A 5 10.53 11.87 -10.86
CA THR A 5 9.16 11.90 -10.48
C THR A 5 8.71 10.51 -10.03
N ASN A 6 8.05 10.52 -8.94
CA ASN A 6 7.11 9.54 -8.44
C ASN A 6 6.39 8.83 -9.62
N ASN A 7 6.30 7.51 -9.58
CA ASN A 7 5.68 6.67 -10.61
C ASN A 7 4.29 7.15 -11.05
N ILE A 8 3.58 7.88 -10.19
CA ILE A 8 2.25 8.44 -10.48
C ILE A 8 2.27 9.50 -11.58
N HIS A 9 3.36 10.29 -11.71
CA HIS A 9 3.43 11.31 -12.76
C HIS A 9 3.49 10.70 -14.14
N ILE A 10 4.27 9.62 -14.31
CA ILE A 10 4.37 8.90 -15.59
C ILE A 10 3.00 8.33 -15.98
N ILE A 11 2.32 7.68 -15.05
CA ILE A 11 1.00 7.11 -15.27
C ILE A 11 -0.02 8.21 -15.59
N ARG A 12 0.01 9.34 -14.86
CA ARG A 12 -0.90 10.46 -15.05
C ARG A 12 -0.72 11.15 -16.40
N GLU A 13 0.51 11.39 -16.83
CA GLU A 13 0.78 11.99 -18.13
C GLU A 13 0.25 11.11 -19.26
N LEU A 14 0.55 9.81 -19.22
CA LEU A 14 0.05 8.86 -20.20
C LEU A 14 -1.48 8.83 -20.22
N PHE A 15 -2.12 8.85 -19.06
CA PHE A 15 -3.58 8.89 -18.94
C PHE A 15 -4.17 10.18 -19.51
N VAL A 16 -3.55 11.34 -19.29
CA VAL A 16 -4.02 12.62 -19.86
C VAL A 16 -3.95 12.59 -21.38
N TYR A 17 -2.86 12.10 -21.98
CA TYR A 17 -2.75 11.96 -23.43
C TYR A 17 -3.84 11.04 -23.98
N PHE A 18 -4.04 9.90 -23.33
CA PHE A 18 -5.12 8.97 -23.69
C PHE A 18 -6.49 9.66 -23.60
N LEU A 19 -6.77 10.38 -22.52
CA LEU A 19 -8.06 11.04 -22.30
C LEU A 19 -8.34 12.10 -23.38
N VAL A 20 -7.35 12.89 -23.77
CA VAL A 20 -7.48 13.90 -24.82
C VAL A 20 -7.84 13.24 -26.15
N VAL A 21 -7.11 12.19 -26.56
CA VAL A 21 -7.37 11.49 -27.84
C VAL A 21 -8.74 10.80 -27.79
N ALA A 22 -9.07 10.12 -26.69
CA ALA A 22 -10.37 9.45 -26.52
C ALA A 22 -11.54 10.45 -26.59
N THR A 23 -11.39 11.63 -25.97
CA THR A 23 -12.40 12.69 -26.00
C THR A 23 -12.63 13.23 -27.42
N ILE A 24 -11.54 13.43 -28.17
CA ILE A 24 -11.64 13.87 -29.58
C ILE A 24 -12.39 12.82 -30.42
N ILE A 25 -11.99 11.54 -30.32
CA ILE A 25 -12.60 10.44 -31.03
C ILE A 25 -14.12 10.34 -30.69
N LEU A 26 -14.43 10.35 -29.39
CA LEU A 26 -15.82 10.29 -28.91
C LEU A 26 -16.63 11.47 -29.42
N GLY A 27 -16.09 12.68 -29.40
CA GLY A 27 -16.73 13.89 -29.94
C GLY A 27 -17.02 13.76 -31.42
N LEU A 28 -16.06 13.26 -32.20
CA LEU A 28 -16.28 13.01 -33.64
C LEU A 28 -17.37 11.96 -33.89
N VAL A 29 -17.35 10.85 -33.15
CA VAL A 29 -18.37 9.80 -33.29
C VAL A 29 -19.75 10.34 -32.93
N ILE A 30 -19.91 11.06 -31.84
CA ILE A 30 -21.21 11.67 -31.47
C ILE A 30 -21.65 12.68 -32.52
N PHE A 31 -20.74 13.56 -32.96
CA PHE A 31 -21.05 14.55 -33.98
C PHE A 31 -21.58 13.89 -35.28
N PHE A 32 -20.85 12.92 -35.82
CA PHE A 32 -21.25 12.26 -37.06
C PHE A 32 -22.54 11.43 -36.88
N THR A 33 -22.71 10.78 -35.74
CA THR A 33 -23.94 10.03 -35.42
C THR A 33 -25.16 10.95 -35.43
N ILE A 34 -25.09 12.10 -34.74
CA ILE A 34 -26.19 13.08 -34.71
C ILE A 34 -26.40 13.70 -36.09
N PHE A 35 -25.30 14.13 -36.73
CA PHE A 35 -25.38 14.78 -38.08
C PHE A 35 -26.02 13.87 -39.13
N TYR A 36 -25.56 12.63 -39.24
CA TYR A 36 -26.11 11.70 -40.22
C TYR A 36 -27.49 11.20 -39.81
N GLY A 37 -27.79 11.00 -38.52
CA GLY A 37 -29.13 10.71 -38.03
C GLY A 37 -30.15 11.81 -38.39
N TRP A 38 -29.70 13.09 -38.30
CA TRP A 38 -30.54 14.22 -38.72
C TRP A 38 -30.60 14.35 -40.25
N LYS A 39 -29.50 14.24 -40.97
CA LYS A 39 -29.40 14.38 -42.43
C LYS A 39 -30.22 13.32 -43.17
N TYR A 40 -30.15 12.06 -42.74
CA TYR A 40 -30.82 10.92 -43.37
C TYR A 40 -32.09 10.48 -42.66
N ARG A 41 -32.69 11.33 -41.83
CA ARG A 41 -34.00 11.07 -41.22
C ARG A 41 -35.04 10.84 -42.27
N ARG A 42 -35.97 9.89 -42.07
CA ARG A 42 -37.07 9.59 -42.97
C ARG A 42 -37.95 10.82 -43.20
N ARG A 43 -38.20 11.19 -44.46
CA ARG A 43 -39.10 12.26 -44.87
C ARG A 43 -40.27 11.66 -45.64
N PRO A 44 -41.48 12.24 -45.56
CA PRO A 44 -42.58 11.86 -46.49
C PRO A 44 -42.10 12.09 -47.94
N ASN A 45 -42.17 11.17 -48.82
CA ASN A 45 -41.70 11.23 -50.21
C ASN A 45 -40.15 11.10 -50.40
N ALA A 46 -39.40 10.58 -49.46
CA ALA A 46 -38.01 10.28 -49.71
C ALA A 46 -37.83 9.06 -50.59
N GLU A 47 -37.00 9.19 -51.62
CA GLU A 47 -36.58 8.05 -52.45
C GLU A 47 -35.82 7.02 -51.62
N THR A 48 -35.83 5.76 -52.07
CA THR A 48 -35.06 4.70 -51.46
C THR A 48 -33.54 5.03 -51.54
N PRO A 49 -32.78 4.96 -50.45
CA PRO A 49 -31.33 5.25 -50.48
C PRO A 49 -30.61 4.32 -51.45
N THR A 50 -29.65 4.88 -52.19
CA THR A 50 -28.74 4.08 -53.01
C THR A 50 -27.91 3.13 -52.17
N GLN A 51 -27.75 1.88 -52.60
CA GLN A 51 -26.97 0.84 -51.91
C GLN A 51 -25.52 0.92 -52.41
N ASP A 52 -24.72 1.84 -51.84
CA ASP A 52 -23.29 1.97 -52.14
C ASP A 52 -22.46 1.13 -51.21
N HIS A 53 -21.48 0.41 -51.74
CA HIS A 53 -20.57 -0.48 -51.00
C HIS A 53 -19.38 0.25 -50.33
N GLY A 54 -19.41 1.55 -50.21
CA GLY A 54 -18.33 2.32 -49.61
C GLY A 54 -17.02 2.33 -50.41
N SER A 55 -16.00 3.03 -49.88
CA SER A 55 -14.70 3.15 -50.54
C SER A 55 -13.63 2.35 -49.81
N LYS A 56 -13.03 1.34 -50.42
CA LYS A 56 -11.91 0.58 -49.87
C LYS A 56 -10.75 1.49 -49.40
N ARG A 57 -10.51 2.61 -50.10
CA ARG A 57 -9.46 3.55 -49.72
C ARG A 57 -9.79 4.25 -48.39
N PHE A 58 -11.06 4.58 -48.17
CA PHE A 58 -11.50 5.16 -46.91
C PHE A 58 -11.39 4.16 -45.74
N GLU A 59 -11.79 2.90 -45.97
CA GLU A 59 -11.64 1.84 -44.97
C GLU A 59 -10.19 1.63 -44.56
N ILE A 60 -9.26 1.52 -45.55
CA ILE A 60 -7.83 1.39 -45.32
C ILE A 60 -7.27 2.60 -44.54
N LEU A 61 -7.71 3.81 -44.88
CA LEU A 61 -7.30 5.02 -44.16
C LEU A 61 -7.75 4.98 -42.69
N MET A 62 -9.00 4.61 -42.43
CA MET A 62 -9.54 4.53 -41.07
C MET A 62 -8.82 3.47 -40.22
N ILE A 63 -8.54 2.29 -40.82
CA ILE A 63 -7.75 1.24 -40.17
C ILE A 63 -6.35 1.74 -39.91
N GLY A 64 -5.72 2.41 -40.88
CA GLY A 64 -4.36 2.98 -40.72
C GLY A 64 -4.27 4.03 -39.61
N ILE A 65 -5.26 4.90 -39.48
CA ILE A 65 -5.35 5.89 -38.41
C ILE A 65 -5.46 5.17 -37.04
N ALA A 66 -6.39 4.24 -36.90
CA ALA A 66 -6.56 3.48 -35.65
C ALA A 66 -5.30 2.70 -35.28
N PHE A 67 -4.68 2.03 -36.24
CA PHE A 67 -3.41 1.31 -36.04
C PHE A 67 -2.28 2.23 -35.60
N THR A 68 -2.17 3.41 -36.21
CA THR A 68 -1.12 4.39 -35.83
C THR A 68 -1.32 4.89 -34.41
N ILE A 69 -2.55 5.27 -34.02
CA ILE A 69 -2.87 5.73 -32.68
C ILE A 69 -2.54 4.66 -31.64
N THR A 70 -2.99 3.42 -31.87
CA THR A 70 -2.70 2.32 -30.94
C THR A 70 -1.21 1.99 -30.86
N SER A 71 -0.49 2.04 -31.97
CA SER A 71 0.98 1.82 -31.98
C SER A 71 1.73 2.90 -31.21
N VAL A 72 1.35 4.15 -31.34
CA VAL A 72 1.94 5.26 -30.56
C VAL A 72 1.72 5.04 -29.07
N PHE A 73 0.47 4.74 -28.65
CA PHE A 73 0.19 4.47 -27.24
C PHE A 73 0.91 3.23 -26.73
N PHE A 74 1.05 2.19 -27.55
CA PHE A 74 1.83 1.01 -27.20
C PHE A 74 3.31 1.37 -26.87
N VAL A 75 3.95 2.13 -27.75
CA VAL A 75 5.34 2.57 -27.55
C VAL A 75 5.47 3.45 -26.30
N LEU A 76 4.56 4.41 -26.10
CA LEU A 76 4.56 5.26 -24.91
C LEU A 76 4.36 4.44 -23.62
N THR A 77 3.46 3.46 -23.65
CA THR A 77 3.20 2.56 -22.51
C THR A 77 4.44 1.71 -22.18
N VAL A 78 5.07 1.08 -23.19
CA VAL A 78 6.28 0.28 -22.98
C VAL A 78 7.42 1.15 -22.41
N ASN A 79 7.61 2.35 -22.93
CA ASN A 79 8.62 3.28 -22.41
C ASN A 79 8.32 3.68 -20.95
N GLY A 80 7.06 3.98 -20.62
CA GLY A 80 6.65 4.29 -19.26
C GLY A 80 6.86 3.11 -18.31
N MET A 81 6.50 1.90 -18.73
CA MET A 81 6.74 0.68 -17.94
C MET A 81 8.23 0.47 -17.66
N ASN A 82 9.09 0.61 -18.67
CA ASN A 82 10.53 0.46 -18.49
C ASN A 82 11.10 1.47 -17.48
N GLN A 83 10.60 2.69 -17.48
CA GLN A 83 11.03 3.70 -16.50
C GLN A 83 10.61 3.36 -15.07
N ILE A 84 9.40 2.81 -14.90
CA ILE A 84 8.84 2.44 -13.58
C ILE A 84 9.47 1.14 -13.06
N GLN A 85 9.77 0.19 -13.95
CA GLN A 85 10.18 -1.18 -13.59
C GLN A 85 11.68 -1.41 -13.68
N ASN A 86 12.50 -0.39 -13.80
CA ASN A 86 13.95 -0.54 -13.91
C ASN A 86 14.57 -1.02 -12.57
N ILE A 87 14.41 -2.31 -12.28
CA ILE A 87 14.99 -2.99 -11.12
C ILE A 87 16.32 -3.60 -11.54
N PRO A 88 17.42 -3.47 -10.76
CA PRO A 88 18.69 -4.14 -11.02
C PRO A 88 18.57 -5.67 -11.08
N ASP A 89 19.46 -6.35 -11.82
CA ASP A 89 19.45 -7.82 -11.93
C ASP A 89 19.66 -8.54 -10.58
N ASN A 90 20.43 -7.95 -9.67
CA ASN A 90 20.64 -8.44 -8.32
C ASN A 90 20.25 -7.35 -7.32
N PRO A 91 18.95 -7.16 -7.06
CA PRO A 91 18.48 -6.03 -6.26
C PRO A 91 18.83 -6.23 -4.78
N ILE A 92 19.38 -5.19 -4.16
CA ILE A 92 19.57 -5.11 -2.71
C ILE A 92 18.53 -4.13 -2.20
N PRO A 93 17.44 -4.58 -1.56
CA PRO A 93 16.39 -3.69 -1.09
C PRO A 93 16.83 -2.90 0.13
N ASP A 94 16.33 -1.67 0.24
CA ASP A 94 16.45 -0.85 1.44
C ASP A 94 15.49 -1.33 2.53
N ILE A 95 14.27 -1.74 2.12
CA ILE A 95 13.20 -2.21 2.99
C ILE A 95 12.63 -3.50 2.43
N ILE A 96 12.36 -4.47 3.29
CA ILE A 96 11.59 -5.67 2.98
C ILE A 96 10.22 -5.53 3.64
N ILE A 97 9.15 -5.64 2.85
CA ILE A 97 7.77 -5.68 3.34
C ILE A 97 7.26 -7.12 3.23
N THR A 98 6.90 -7.68 4.36
CA THR A 98 6.26 -9.00 4.43
C THR A 98 4.79 -8.86 4.78
N GLY A 99 3.92 -9.45 3.97
CA GLY A 99 2.49 -9.52 4.23
C GLY A 99 2.16 -10.70 5.13
N HIS A 100 1.38 -10.44 6.17
CA HIS A 100 0.79 -11.45 7.07
C HIS A 100 -0.72 -11.23 7.14
N MET A 101 -1.50 -12.24 7.48
CA MET A 101 -2.91 -12.09 7.78
C MET A 101 -3.11 -11.49 9.19
N TRP A 102 -3.46 -10.20 9.40
CA TRP A 102 -3.73 -9.14 8.41
C TRP A 102 -2.98 -7.88 8.86
N TRP A 103 -1.68 -7.85 8.62
CA TRP A 103 -0.78 -6.77 8.99
C TRP A 103 0.47 -6.80 8.08
N TRP A 104 1.25 -5.72 8.11
CA TRP A 104 2.46 -5.56 7.31
C TRP A 104 3.67 -5.49 8.23
N GLU A 105 4.66 -6.34 8.01
CA GLU A 105 5.98 -6.20 8.60
C GLU A 105 6.87 -5.39 7.67
N ALA A 106 7.72 -4.53 8.24
CA ALA A 106 8.75 -3.81 7.51
C ALA A 106 10.11 -3.98 8.19
N GLU A 107 11.05 -4.55 7.44
CA GLU A 107 12.45 -4.71 7.86
C GLU A 107 13.34 -3.75 7.09
N TYR A 108 14.08 -2.87 7.77
CA TYR A 108 15.09 -1.99 7.19
C TYR A 108 16.45 -2.69 7.23
N ARG A 109 16.90 -3.17 6.07
CA ARG A 109 18.06 -4.08 6.00
C ARG A 109 19.35 -3.49 6.52
N THR A 110 19.63 -2.21 6.26
CA THR A 110 20.89 -1.56 6.68
C THR A 110 21.01 -1.44 8.19
N ASP A 111 19.90 -1.28 8.88
CA ASP A 111 19.88 -0.93 10.29
C ASP A 111 19.28 -2.04 11.17
N SER A 112 18.79 -3.13 10.58
CA SER A 112 18.09 -4.22 11.26
C SER A 112 16.91 -3.75 12.11
N ILE A 113 16.22 -2.68 11.67
CA ILE A 113 15.02 -2.17 12.32
C ILE A 113 13.83 -2.97 11.82
N ILE A 114 12.98 -3.43 12.73
CA ILE A 114 11.74 -4.14 12.43
C ILE A 114 10.57 -3.35 13.00
N THR A 115 9.60 -2.99 12.13
CA THR A 115 8.37 -2.32 12.53
C THR A 115 7.15 -2.96 11.88
N ALA A 116 5.96 -2.49 12.22
CA ALA A 116 4.72 -3.02 11.66
C ALA A 116 3.72 -1.93 11.34
N ASN A 117 3.12 -2.01 10.15
CA ASN A 117 2.03 -1.20 9.61
C ASN A 117 2.36 0.29 9.37
N GLU A 118 3.04 0.96 10.30
CA GLU A 118 3.53 2.33 10.16
C GLU A 118 4.98 2.27 9.67
N ILE A 119 5.23 2.77 8.46
CA ILE A 119 6.49 2.61 7.75
C ILE A 119 7.03 3.97 7.36
N HIS A 120 8.24 4.28 7.77
CA HIS A 120 8.92 5.53 7.50
C HIS A 120 9.86 5.41 6.31
N ILE A 121 9.87 6.38 5.42
CA ILE A 121 10.81 6.48 4.30
C ILE A 121 11.38 7.89 4.21
N PRO A 122 12.62 8.07 3.69
CA PRO A 122 13.13 9.42 3.45
C PRO A 122 12.37 10.06 2.28
N ALA A 123 11.87 11.28 2.49
CA ALA A 123 11.20 12.04 1.46
C ALA A 123 12.14 12.36 0.29
N ASN A 124 11.59 12.44 -0.92
CA ASN A 124 12.29 12.80 -2.16
C ASN A 124 13.44 11.86 -2.57
N LYS A 125 13.60 10.72 -1.89
CA LYS A 125 14.59 9.69 -2.25
C LYS A 125 13.90 8.44 -2.78
N LYS A 126 14.52 7.77 -3.74
CA LYS A 126 14.09 6.45 -4.19
C LYS A 126 14.50 5.40 -3.17
N VAL A 127 13.55 4.62 -2.74
CA VAL A 127 13.72 3.49 -1.83
C VAL A 127 13.35 2.22 -2.58
N LEU A 128 14.26 1.26 -2.66
CA LEU A 128 13.97 -0.04 -3.24
C LEU A 128 13.30 -0.92 -2.20
N VAL A 129 12.08 -1.34 -2.47
CA VAL A 129 11.30 -2.19 -1.59
C VAL A 129 11.14 -3.57 -2.20
N GLN A 130 11.46 -4.60 -1.42
CA GLN A 130 11.15 -5.99 -1.70
C GLN A 130 9.83 -6.34 -1.03
N PHE A 131 9.00 -7.11 -1.73
CA PHE A 131 7.69 -7.55 -1.25
C PHE A 131 7.61 -9.07 -1.29
N ASN A 132 7.27 -9.68 -0.17
CA ASN A 132 6.98 -11.10 -0.06
C ASN A 132 5.82 -11.35 0.92
N SER A 133 5.40 -12.59 1.07
CA SER A 133 4.33 -12.99 1.97
C SER A 133 4.68 -14.29 2.68
N ASP A 134 4.30 -14.39 3.95
CA ASP A 134 4.50 -15.58 4.78
C ASP A 134 3.27 -16.50 4.82
N ASP A 135 2.14 -16.07 4.24
CA ASP A 135 0.90 -16.86 4.29
C ASP A 135 0.15 -16.92 2.95
N VAL A 136 -0.72 -16.00 2.64
CA VAL A 136 -1.49 -15.94 1.39
C VAL A 136 -1.02 -14.80 0.50
N ILE A 137 -1.53 -14.71 -0.72
CA ILE A 137 -1.25 -13.57 -1.58
C ILE A 137 -1.90 -12.32 -1.00
N HIS A 138 -1.11 -11.24 -0.90
CA HIS A 138 -1.55 -9.88 -0.62
C HIS A 138 -1.19 -8.97 -1.79
N SER A 139 -1.71 -7.74 -1.83
CA SER A 139 -1.27 -6.75 -2.81
C SER A 139 -1.13 -5.38 -2.15
N TRP A 140 0.06 -4.82 -2.25
CA TRP A 140 0.40 -3.50 -1.73
C TRP A 140 -0.08 -2.41 -2.67
N TRP A 141 -0.87 -1.47 -2.18
CA TRP A 141 -1.31 -0.36 -3.00
C TRP A 141 -1.52 0.93 -2.20
N ILE A 142 -0.77 1.95 -2.59
CA ILE A 142 -0.95 3.32 -2.12
C ILE A 142 -1.26 4.16 -3.37
N PRO A 143 -2.52 4.56 -3.60
CA PRO A 143 -2.94 5.23 -4.83
C PRO A 143 -2.13 6.47 -5.20
N LYS A 144 -1.71 7.24 -4.19
CA LYS A 144 -0.89 8.45 -4.40
C LYS A 144 0.57 8.18 -4.75
N LEU A 145 1.07 6.96 -4.55
CA LEU A 145 2.47 6.59 -4.81
C LEU A 145 2.64 5.72 -6.06
N GLY A 146 1.54 5.30 -6.68
CA GLY A 146 1.60 4.64 -7.98
C GLY A 146 0.95 3.25 -8.02
N ARG A 147 1.64 2.32 -8.67
CA ARG A 147 1.12 1.00 -9.01
C ARG A 147 0.94 0.07 -7.81
N LYS A 148 0.15 -0.97 -8.02
CA LYS A 148 0.06 -2.13 -7.12
C LYS A 148 1.29 -3.02 -7.26
N MET A 149 1.60 -3.75 -6.19
CA MET A 149 2.60 -4.81 -6.18
C MET A 149 2.10 -5.98 -5.34
N ASP A 150 2.04 -7.14 -5.94
CA ASP A 150 1.60 -8.36 -5.25
C ASP A 150 2.72 -8.91 -4.36
N LEU A 151 2.32 -9.43 -3.21
CA LEU A 151 3.14 -10.19 -2.29
C LEU A 151 2.74 -11.65 -2.41
N VAL A 152 3.61 -12.45 -3.04
CA VAL A 152 3.32 -13.84 -3.37
C VAL A 152 4.20 -14.76 -2.51
N PRO A 153 3.64 -15.73 -1.79
CA PRO A 153 4.43 -16.66 -1.00
C PRO A 153 5.52 -17.35 -1.84
N GLY A 154 6.76 -17.29 -1.36
CA GLY A 154 7.91 -17.92 -2.02
C GLY A 154 8.43 -17.19 -3.26
N TYR A 155 7.96 -15.98 -3.54
CA TYR A 155 8.42 -15.15 -4.65
C TYR A 155 8.66 -13.70 -4.23
N ASP A 156 9.85 -13.19 -4.54
CA ASP A 156 10.24 -11.81 -4.22
C ASP A 156 9.88 -10.86 -5.36
N ASN A 157 9.00 -9.91 -5.10
CA ASN A 157 8.71 -8.79 -5.99
C ASN A 157 9.44 -7.53 -5.54
N TYR A 158 9.71 -6.61 -6.48
CA TYR A 158 10.43 -5.37 -6.18
C TYR A 158 9.75 -4.16 -6.80
N MET A 159 9.79 -3.05 -6.08
CA MET A 159 9.26 -1.77 -6.55
C MET A 159 10.08 -0.60 -5.97
N TRP A 160 10.31 0.41 -6.79
CA TRP A 160 10.79 1.71 -6.31
C TRP A 160 9.62 2.49 -5.69
N LEU A 161 9.81 2.91 -4.44
CA LEU A 161 8.98 3.91 -3.79
C LEU A 161 9.71 5.24 -3.75
N GLN A 162 8.96 6.32 -4.02
CA GLN A 162 9.42 7.69 -3.83
C GLN A 162 8.20 8.54 -3.48
N ALA A 163 8.35 9.41 -2.49
CA ALA A 163 7.28 10.28 -2.02
C ALA A 163 7.84 11.65 -1.64
N ASP A 164 7.05 12.70 -1.84
CA ASP A 164 7.29 13.99 -1.20
C ASP A 164 7.03 13.84 0.31
N GLU A 165 7.49 14.81 1.11
CA GLU A 165 7.25 14.81 2.56
C GLU A 165 5.75 14.79 2.87
N GLY A 166 5.33 13.87 3.78
CA GLY A 166 3.92 13.73 4.18
C GLY A 166 3.49 12.31 4.54
N GLU A 167 2.20 12.16 4.80
CA GLU A 167 1.57 10.88 5.14
C GLU A 167 0.79 10.32 3.94
N TYR A 168 0.95 9.02 3.68
CA TYR A 168 0.34 8.33 2.55
C TYR A 168 -0.37 7.07 3.03
N TRP A 169 -1.62 6.94 2.59
CA TRP A 169 -2.49 5.85 2.99
C TRP A 169 -2.77 4.91 1.84
N GLY A 170 -2.76 3.63 2.15
CA GLY A 170 -3.03 2.54 1.22
C GLY A 170 -3.81 1.41 1.86
N THR A 171 -3.98 0.35 1.09
CA THR A 171 -4.73 -0.83 1.51
C THR A 171 -4.20 -2.08 0.81
N CYS A 172 -4.45 -3.24 1.40
CA CYS A 172 -4.34 -4.51 0.68
C CYS A 172 -5.32 -4.51 -0.50
N SER A 173 -4.88 -4.92 -1.68
CA SER A 173 -5.65 -4.90 -2.93
C SER A 173 -5.82 -6.29 -3.55
N GLU A 174 -5.47 -7.37 -2.81
CA GLU A 174 -5.76 -8.76 -3.16
C GLU A 174 -6.50 -9.42 -2.00
N PHE A 175 -7.58 -10.15 -2.28
CA PHE A 175 -8.40 -10.75 -1.23
C PHE A 175 -7.59 -11.78 -0.43
N CYS A 176 -7.32 -11.45 0.82
CA CYS A 176 -6.49 -12.23 1.75
C CYS A 176 -7.29 -12.77 2.97
N GLY A 177 -8.61 -12.82 2.90
CA GLY A 177 -9.46 -13.37 3.96
C GLY A 177 -10.27 -12.32 4.73
N ALA A 178 -10.71 -12.67 5.95
CA ALA A 178 -11.76 -11.98 6.70
C ALA A 178 -11.46 -10.50 7.03
N GLN A 179 -10.18 -10.13 7.18
CA GLN A 179 -9.77 -8.77 7.54
C GLN A 179 -9.15 -8.00 6.36
N HIS A 180 -9.32 -8.50 5.13
CA HIS A 180 -8.77 -7.87 3.92
C HIS A 180 -9.07 -6.37 3.85
N ALA A 181 -10.30 -5.96 4.05
CA ALA A 181 -10.71 -4.55 3.99
C ALA A 181 -10.11 -3.68 5.12
N LEU A 182 -9.61 -4.31 6.18
CA LEU A 182 -9.04 -3.65 7.35
C LEU A 182 -7.51 -3.71 7.39
N MET A 183 -6.88 -4.31 6.37
CA MET A 183 -5.42 -4.41 6.25
C MET A 183 -4.88 -3.16 5.54
N ARG A 184 -4.72 -2.08 6.31
CA ARG A 184 -4.30 -0.77 5.82
C ARG A 184 -2.80 -0.58 5.82
N ILE A 185 -2.33 0.31 4.96
CA ILE A 185 -0.93 0.70 4.82
C ILE A 185 -0.80 2.16 5.24
N HIS A 186 0.24 2.51 6.00
CA HIS A 186 0.57 3.88 6.35
C HIS A 186 2.06 4.12 6.11
N ILE A 187 2.37 4.98 5.14
CA ILE A 187 3.73 5.47 4.88
C ILE A 187 3.85 6.88 5.40
N ILE A 188 4.92 7.15 6.12
CA ILE A 188 5.36 8.47 6.53
C ILE A 188 6.66 8.78 5.77
N ALA A 189 6.57 9.74 4.86
CA ALA A 189 7.74 10.24 4.16
C ALA A 189 8.30 11.43 4.95
N ASP A 190 9.36 11.19 5.69
CA ASP A 190 9.99 12.16 6.57
C ASP A 190 11.01 13.01 5.83
N SER A 191 11.25 14.24 6.34
CA SER A 191 12.47 14.96 5.98
C SER A 191 13.72 14.11 6.25
N GLU A 192 14.86 14.41 5.62
CA GLU A 192 16.08 13.63 5.82
C GLU A 192 16.52 13.59 7.30
N ASP A 193 16.33 14.70 8.00
CA ASP A 193 16.73 14.80 9.41
C ASP A 193 15.74 14.09 10.34
N ASP A 194 14.44 14.21 10.10
CA ASP A 194 13.41 13.49 10.86
C ASP A 194 13.54 11.98 10.66
N PHE A 195 13.81 11.53 9.43
CA PHE A 195 14.06 10.11 9.16
C PHE A 195 15.28 9.58 9.92
N LYS A 196 16.39 10.35 10.00
CA LYS A 196 17.55 9.98 10.82
C LYS A 196 17.22 9.92 12.31
N ILE A 197 16.43 10.88 12.81
CA ILE A 197 15.95 10.91 14.20
C ILE A 197 15.08 9.68 14.48
N TRP A 198 14.12 9.40 13.61
CA TRP A 198 13.27 8.21 13.73
C TRP A 198 14.10 6.93 13.76
N LYS A 199 15.01 6.71 12.79
CA LYS A 199 15.91 5.55 12.77
C LYS A 199 16.71 5.41 14.05
N SER A 200 17.32 6.50 14.52
CA SER A 200 18.12 6.48 15.73
C SER A 200 17.29 6.17 16.98
N SER A 201 16.00 6.53 16.99
CA SER A 201 15.08 6.16 18.07
C SER A 201 14.73 4.67 18.05
N GLN A 202 14.53 4.10 16.85
CA GLN A 202 14.20 2.68 16.68
C GLN A 202 15.36 1.74 17.07
N LEU A 203 16.59 2.23 17.04
CA LEU A 203 17.79 1.47 17.45
C LEU A 203 18.06 1.49 18.96
N LYS A 204 17.29 2.26 19.73
CA LYS A 204 17.43 2.32 21.17
C LYS A 204 16.45 1.35 21.83
N PRO A 205 16.89 0.58 22.83
CA PRO A 205 15.96 -0.24 23.58
C PRO A 205 14.95 0.64 24.33
N PRO A 206 13.70 0.16 24.49
CA PRO A 206 12.71 0.87 25.30
C PRO A 206 13.23 1.23 26.69
N PRO A 207 12.89 2.42 27.24
CA PRO A 207 13.43 2.88 28.50
C PRO A 207 12.98 1.99 29.65
N ALA A 208 13.94 1.60 30.51
CA ALA A 208 13.61 0.92 31.75
C ALA A 208 12.92 1.88 32.73
N THR A 209 11.94 1.38 33.47
CA THR A 209 11.24 2.13 34.52
C THR A 209 11.14 1.28 35.79
N GLN A 210 11.21 1.91 36.98
CA GLN A 210 11.06 1.24 38.26
C GLN A 210 9.61 1.20 38.77
N ASN A 211 8.64 1.52 37.90
CA ASN A 211 7.23 1.48 38.30
C ASN A 211 6.75 0.06 38.54
N PRO A 212 6.11 -0.27 39.67
CA PRO A 212 5.60 -1.61 39.97
C PRO A 212 4.60 -2.15 38.92
N LEU A 213 3.84 -1.27 38.24
CA LEU A 213 2.95 -1.68 37.13
C LEU A 213 3.73 -2.16 35.90
N PHE A 214 4.90 -1.57 35.64
CA PHE A 214 5.78 -2.03 34.56
C PHE A 214 6.25 -3.46 34.79
N GLU A 215 6.79 -3.75 35.99
CA GLU A 215 7.27 -5.10 36.32
C GLU A 215 6.11 -6.11 36.31
N THR A 216 4.94 -5.72 36.80
CA THR A 216 3.74 -6.56 36.75
C THR A 216 3.31 -6.83 35.31
N GLY A 217 3.25 -5.80 34.45
CA GLY A 217 2.87 -5.95 33.05
C GLY A 217 3.89 -6.79 32.27
N LYS A 218 5.18 -6.56 32.49
CA LYS A 218 6.27 -7.35 31.89
C LYS A 218 6.18 -8.84 32.26
N ARG A 219 5.94 -9.14 33.53
CA ARG A 219 5.75 -10.53 34.01
C ARG A 219 4.49 -11.15 33.39
N LEU A 220 3.35 -10.41 33.38
CA LEU A 220 2.12 -10.88 32.77
C LEU A 220 2.27 -11.11 31.25
N PHE A 221 3.05 -10.31 30.55
CA PHE A 221 3.34 -10.50 29.12
C PHE A 221 3.99 -11.86 28.84
N GLN A 222 4.80 -12.36 29.76
CA GLN A 222 5.39 -13.70 29.71
C GLN A 222 4.41 -14.77 30.17
N GLU A 223 3.80 -14.61 31.36
CA GLU A 223 2.91 -15.60 31.97
C GLU A 223 1.64 -15.87 31.16
N LYS A 224 1.10 -14.83 30.49
CA LYS A 224 -0.09 -14.94 29.63
C LYS A 224 0.26 -15.27 28.17
N THR A 225 1.51 -15.71 27.94
CA THR A 225 2.02 -16.20 26.65
C THR A 225 1.98 -15.18 25.49
N CYS A 226 1.91 -13.87 25.78
CA CYS A 226 1.97 -12.82 24.75
C CYS A 226 3.28 -12.90 23.94
N ILE A 227 4.39 -13.27 24.63
CA ILE A 227 5.72 -13.46 24.03
C ILE A 227 5.77 -14.60 23.00
N SER A 228 4.80 -15.52 23.01
CA SER A 228 4.74 -16.59 22.00
C SER A 228 4.36 -16.10 20.61
N CYS A 229 3.77 -14.90 20.51
CA CYS A 229 3.37 -14.28 19.26
C CYS A 229 4.05 -12.94 18.99
N HIS A 230 4.48 -12.22 20.04
CA HIS A 230 5.02 -10.87 19.91
C HIS A 230 6.43 -10.78 20.54
N SER A 231 7.40 -10.26 19.79
CA SER A 231 8.65 -9.79 20.37
C SER A 231 8.52 -8.36 20.92
N VAL A 232 9.31 -8.05 21.92
CA VAL A 232 9.54 -6.70 22.47
C VAL A 232 11.01 -6.28 22.36
N ASN A 233 11.83 -7.08 21.69
CA ASN A 233 13.23 -6.78 21.43
C ASN A 233 13.39 -6.20 20.02
N ILE A 234 14.14 -5.13 19.89
CA ILE A 234 14.34 -4.40 18.64
C ILE A 234 15.04 -5.22 17.54
N HIS A 235 15.76 -6.28 17.90
CA HIS A 235 16.53 -7.12 16.97
C HIS A 235 15.91 -8.48 16.68
N ASP A 236 14.83 -8.83 17.37
CA ASP A 236 14.23 -10.15 17.18
C ASP A 236 13.24 -10.15 16.01
N LYS A 237 13.49 -11.07 15.09
CA LYS A 237 12.54 -11.39 14.01
C LYS A 237 11.50 -12.42 14.42
N GLU A 238 11.79 -13.21 15.45
CA GLU A 238 10.92 -14.27 15.95
C GLU A 238 10.32 -13.91 17.34
N PRO A 239 9.10 -14.32 17.62
CA PRO A 239 8.15 -15.00 16.72
C PRO A 239 7.46 -14.01 15.75
N VAL A 240 7.13 -14.44 14.52
CA VAL A 240 6.45 -13.64 13.47
C VAL A 240 4.93 -13.84 13.39
N ILE A 241 4.32 -14.44 14.41
CA ILE A 241 2.85 -14.64 14.42
C ILE A 241 2.10 -13.31 14.61
N GLY A 242 2.70 -12.38 15.36
CA GLY A 242 2.16 -11.04 15.56
C GLY A 242 3.27 -9.99 15.47
N PRO A 243 2.91 -8.72 15.28
CA PRO A 243 3.88 -7.65 15.09
C PRO A 243 4.84 -7.49 16.27
N ASN A 244 6.10 -7.14 15.97
CA ASN A 244 7.06 -6.73 16.99
C ASN A 244 6.55 -5.45 17.70
N LEU A 245 6.57 -5.45 19.03
CA LEU A 245 6.04 -4.38 19.88
C LEU A 245 7.12 -3.49 20.49
N ALA A 246 8.41 -3.66 20.14
CA ALA A 246 9.53 -2.95 20.76
C ALA A 246 9.33 -1.42 20.80
N HIS A 247 8.76 -0.83 19.75
CA HIS A 247 8.45 0.61 19.64
C HIS A 247 6.98 0.88 19.45
N PHE A 248 6.11 0.03 20.00
CA PHE A 248 4.67 0.14 19.85
C PHE A 248 4.12 1.51 20.30
N ALA A 249 4.61 2.03 21.43
CA ALA A 249 4.09 3.27 21.98
C ALA A 249 4.48 4.53 21.19
N SER A 250 5.45 4.43 20.28
CA SER A 250 5.81 5.52 19.35
C SER A 250 4.90 5.62 18.15
N ARG A 251 4.18 4.53 17.80
CA ARG A 251 3.29 4.49 16.64
C ARG A 251 2.05 5.31 16.90
N LYS A 252 1.59 6.04 15.88
CA LYS A 252 0.37 6.85 15.92
C LYS A 252 -0.89 5.98 15.88
N TYR A 253 -0.82 4.87 15.17
CA TYR A 253 -1.92 3.92 14.98
C TYR A 253 -1.49 2.48 15.28
N PHE A 254 -2.49 1.62 15.50
CA PHE A 254 -2.29 0.16 15.61
C PHE A 254 -3.46 -0.59 14.94
N LEU A 255 -3.52 -1.93 15.06
CA LEU A 255 -4.50 -2.79 14.38
C LEU A 255 -4.55 -2.58 12.87
N SER A 256 -3.41 -2.62 12.22
CA SER A 256 -3.28 -2.34 10.78
C SER A 256 -3.74 -0.91 10.44
N ASN A 257 -3.35 0.04 11.27
CA ASN A 257 -3.63 1.49 11.13
C ASN A 257 -5.13 1.86 11.16
N ILE A 258 -5.96 1.09 11.88
CA ILE A 258 -7.39 1.37 12.02
C ILE A 258 -7.67 2.21 13.27
N GLU A 259 -7.00 1.90 14.39
CA GLU A 259 -7.24 2.52 15.67
C GLU A 259 -6.08 3.46 16.06
N LEU A 260 -6.44 4.60 16.65
CA LEU A 260 -5.47 5.49 17.30
C LEU A 260 -4.83 4.78 18.50
N ASN A 261 -3.52 4.93 18.65
CA ASN A 261 -2.77 4.32 19.73
C ASN A 261 -2.98 5.10 21.05
N THR A 262 -4.22 5.12 21.55
CA THR A 262 -4.56 5.66 22.87
C THR A 262 -4.54 4.57 23.94
N THR A 263 -4.52 4.95 25.21
CA THR A 263 -4.58 4.02 26.33
C THR A 263 -5.91 3.26 26.35
N GLU A 264 -7.01 3.96 26.05
CA GLU A 264 -8.38 3.44 26.04
C GLU A 264 -8.57 2.40 24.93
N ASN A 265 -8.10 2.70 23.71
CA ASN A 265 -8.20 1.79 22.59
C ASN A 265 -7.33 0.54 22.80
N LEU A 266 -6.11 0.72 23.33
CA LEU A 266 -5.24 -0.40 23.67
C LEU A 266 -5.84 -1.27 24.80
N TYR A 267 -6.46 -0.63 25.80
CA TYR A 267 -7.18 -1.36 26.85
C TYR A 267 -8.30 -2.21 26.27
N ALA A 268 -9.18 -1.61 25.45
CA ALA A 268 -10.28 -2.32 24.82
C ALA A 268 -9.79 -3.51 23.97
N TRP A 269 -8.72 -3.30 23.22
CA TRP A 269 -8.08 -4.33 22.41
C TRP A 269 -7.54 -5.49 23.24
N ILE A 270 -6.74 -5.23 24.27
CA ILE A 270 -6.17 -6.29 25.13
C ILE A 270 -7.25 -7.00 25.92
N LYS A 271 -8.30 -6.28 26.33
CA LYS A 271 -9.43 -6.83 27.09
C LYS A 271 -10.23 -7.85 26.29
N ASN A 272 -10.55 -7.54 25.04
CA ASN A 272 -11.35 -8.42 24.19
C ASN A 272 -11.05 -8.18 22.69
N PRO A 273 -9.96 -8.76 22.16
CA PRO A 273 -9.57 -8.55 20.77
C PRO A 273 -10.66 -8.87 19.75
N PRO A 274 -11.40 -10.01 19.83
CA PRO A 274 -12.48 -10.31 18.90
C PRO A 274 -13.65 -9.32 18.90
N ALA A 275 -13.90 -8.62 20.01
CA ALA A 275 -14.96 -7.61 20.08
C ALA A 275 -14.55 -6.31 19.35
N VAL A 276 -13.26 -5.94 19.37
CA VAL A 276 -12.74 -4.76 18.70
C VAL A 276 -12.53 -5.03 17.21
N LYS A 277 -11.94 -6.16 16.88
CA LYS A 277 -11.63 -6.57 15.51
C LYS A 277 -12.09 -8.01 15.27
N PRO A 278 -13.33 -8.24 14.80
CA PRO A 278 -13.87 -9.59 14.57
C PRO A 278 -12.97 -10.41 13.64
N ASN A 279 -12.87 -11.71 13.90
CA ASN A 279 -12.01 -12.66 13.20
C ASN A 279 -10.51 -12.37 13.29
N THR A 280 -10.06 -11.62 14.29
CA THR A 280 -8.63 -11.45 14.56
C THR A 280 -7.99 -12.76 15.01
N GLN A 281 -6.70 -12.95 14.75
CA GLN A 281 -5.94 -14.10 15.23
C GLN A 281 -5.52 -13.95 16.71
N MET A 282 -5.51 -12.74 17.25
CA MET A 282 -5.20 -12.50 18.67
C MET A 282 -6.31 -13.07 19.55
N PRO A 283 -6.01 -14.03 20.45
CA PRO A 283 -7.01 -14.74 21.22
C PRO A 283 -7.61 -13.89 22.35
N PHE A 284 -8.82 -14.25 22.78
CA PHE A 284 -9.42 -13.75 24.01
C PHE A 284 -8.87 -14.51 25.22
N LEU A 285 -8.16 -13.84 26.11
CA LEU A 285 -7.46 -14.44 27.26
C LEU A 285 -8.22 -14.30 28.59
N ALA A 286 -9.45 -13.78 28.61
CA ALA A 286 -10.27 -13.56 29.80
C ALA A 286 -9.54 -12.82 30.95
N LEU A 287 -8.72 -11.83 30.62
CA LEU A 287 -7.92 -11.06 31.58
C LEU A 287 -8.82 -10.22 32.50
N THR A 288 -8.41 -10.09 33.77
CA THR A 288 -9.02 -9.14 34.71
C THR A 288 -8.64 -7.71 34.37
N ASP A 289 -9.42 -6.72 34.83
CA ASP A 289 -9.13 -5.32 34.57
C ASP A 289 -7.76 -4.87 35.13
N LYS A 290 -7.34 -5.45 36.27
CA LYS A 290 -6.01 -5.20 36.84
C LYS A 290 -4.88 -5.73 35.95
N GLU A 291 -5.04 -6.91 35.37
CA GLU A 291 -4.07 -7.48 34.43
C GLU A 291 -3.99 -6.68 33.14
N VAL A 292 -5.14 -6.29 32.59
CA VAL A 292 -5.19 -5.44 31.38
C VAL A 292 -4.50 -4.10 31.63
N ASN A 293 -4.79 -3.43 32.74
CA ASN A 293 -4.14 -2.15 33.06
C ASN A 293 -2.63 -2.26 33.20
N ALA A 294 -2.13 -3.35 33.79
CA ALA A 294 -0.68 -3.58 33.92
C ALA A 294 -0.04 -3.85 32.56
N LEU A 295 -0.68 -4.65 31.69
CA LEU A 295 -0.22 -4.90 30.32
C LEU A 295 -0.24 -3.64 29.46
N VAL A 296 -1.31 -2.85 29.52
CA VAL A 296 -1.41 -1.55 28.83
C VAL A 296 -0.30 -0.63 29.27
N TYR A 297 -0.06 -0.51 30.58
CA TYR A 297 1.03 0.32 31.09
C TYR A 297 2.38 -0.14 30.54
N TYR A 298 2.68 -1.45 30.60
CA TYR A 298 3.91 -2.02 30.09
C TYR A 298 4.09 -1.72 28.58
N ILE A 299 3.08 -2.04 27.75
CA ILE A 299 3.16 -1.84 26.29
C ILE A 299 3.29 -0.35 25.93
N LYS A 300 2.64 0.56 26.66
CA LYS A 300 2.76 2.02 26.46
C LYS A 300 4.11 2.60 26.90
N THR A 301 4.97 1.84 27.56
CA THR A 301 6.36 2.23 27.84
C THR A 301 7.35 1.76 26.77
N LEU A 302 6.95 0.90 25.86
CA LEU A 302 7.77 0.42 24.74
C LEU A 302 7.86 1.49 23.63
N ARG A 303 8.78 2.44 23.79
CA ARG A 303 9.02 3.58 22.89
C ARG A 303 10.36 3.50 22.21
#